data_271d98b24062573bb8ff2675f6e93e57
#
_entry.id   271d98b24062573bb8ff2675f6e93e57
#
_cell.length_a   1.000
_cell.length_b   1.000
_cell.length_c   1.000
_cell.angle_alpha   90.00
_cell.angle_beta   90.00
_cell.angle_gamma   90.00
#
_symmetry.space_group_name_H-M   'P 1'
#
loop_
_entity.id
_entity.type
_entity.pdbx_description
1 polymer ?
#
loop_
_entity_poly.entity_id
_entity_poly.type
_entity_poly.pdbx_seq_one_letter_code
_entity_poly.pdbx_strand_id
1 'polypeptide(L)'
;MFFAIVAVAVVAGGTYWQYRHAEEIPASTGAEDSLVVKNREVGEAFLAKTAKEPGVKALGGGLLYKVLKSGSGSSPTASSTVVVDYEGRLIDGTVFDSSYRRGEPTEFPVNGVIQGWQIALKAMKPGDEWEVYIPAYLAYGDNGSGNNIPPASTLIFKVALRSVK
;
A
#
# COMPACT_ATOMS: atom_id res chain seq x y z
N MET A 1 -28.43 -15.98 -0.58
CA MET A 1 -29.84 -15.69 -0.30
C MET A 1 -29.98 -15.56 1.21
N PHE A 2 -30.32 -14.60 1.90
CA PHE A 2 -30.39 -13.79 2.50
C PHE A 2 -31.12 -13.00 3.30
N PHE A 3 -31.20 -12.37 4.24
CA PHE A 3 -32.13 -12.51 5.21
C PHE A 3 -32.51 -11.24 5.89
N ALA A 4 -33.82 -11.03 6.00
CA ALA A 4 -34.49 -9.96 6.70
C ALA A 4 -34.07 -9.90 8.17
N ILE A 5 -33.54 -8.80 8.60
CA ILE A 5 -33.35 -8.49 10.01
C ILE A 5 -34.62 -7.81 10.51
N VAL A 6 -35.27 -8.44 11.44
CA VAL A 6 -36.41 -7.87 12.10
C VAL A 6 -35.92 -7.03 13.28
N ALA A 7 -36.05 -5.74 13.18
CA ALA A 7 -35.83 -4.87 14.31
C ALA A 7 -37.17 -4.56 15.00
N VAL A 8 -37.28 -4.92 16.26
CA VAL A 8 -38.44 -4.57 17.09
C VAL A 8 -38.12 -3.29 17.85
N ALA A 9 -38.82 -2.24 17.51
CA ALA A 9 -38.80 -1.02 18.29
C ALA A 9 -40.10 -0.93 19.11
N VAL A 10 -39.98 -0.85 20.42
CA VAL A 10 -41.10 -0.58 21.31
C VAL A 10 -41.16 0.92 21.56
N VAL A 11 -42.19 1.57 21.10
CA VAL A 11 -42.43 2.99 21.33
C VAL A 11 -43.82 3.15 21.99
N ALA A 12 -43.85 3.77 23.16
CA ALA A 12 -45.02 4.28 23.85
C ALA A 12 -46.36 3.58 23.57
N GLY A 13 -46.50 2.34 24.06
CA GLY A 13 -47.80 1.63 24.07
C GLY A 13 -48.12 0.83 22.84
N GLY A 14 -47.20 0.65 21.92
CA GLY A 14 -47.40 -0.17 20.74
C GLY A 14 -46.11 -0.82 20.23
N THR A 15 -46.21 -2.00 19.71
CA THR A 15 -45.10 -2.72 19.10
C THR A 15 -45.14 -2.46 17.60
N TYR A 16 -44.11 -1.75 17.11
CA TYR A 16 -43.95 -1.55 15.68
C TYR A 16 -42.96 -2.55 15.13
N TRP A 17 -43.41 -3.37 14.21
CA TRP A 17 -42.55 -4.25 13.44
C TRP A 17 -42.10 -3.49 12.20
N GLN A 18 -40.84 -3.08 12.18
CA GLN A 18 -40.23 -2.61 10.96
C GLN A 18 -39.52 -3.78 10.30
N TYR A 19 -40.06 -4.21 9.19
CA TYR A 19 -39.37 -5.09 8.28
C TYR A 19 -38.44 -4.21 7.43
N ARG A 20 -37.19 -4.19 7.76
CA ARG A 20 -36.20 -3.77 6.77
C ARG A 20 -35.82 -5.02 5.98
N HIS A 21 -36.00 -4.92 4.68
CA HIS A 21 -35.30 -5.84 3.81
C HIS A 21 -33.82 -5.70 4.13
N ALA A 22 -33.20 -6.74 4.62
CA ALA A 22 -31.76 -6.81 4.60
C ALA A 22 -31.38 -6.72 3.14
N GLU A 23 -30.71 -5.64 2.77
CA GLU A 23 -30.05 -5.62 1.50
C GLU A 23 -29.19 -6.88 1.46
N GLU A 24 -29.37 -7.64 0.40
CA GLU A 24 -28.51 -8.80 0.17
C GLU A 24 -27.07 -8.32 0.20
N ILE A 25 -26.35 -8.64 1.26
CA ILE A 25 -24.91 -8.46 1.28
C ILE A 25 -24.42 -9.48 0.26
N PRO A 26 -23.90 -9.06 -0.88
CA PRO A 26 -23.46 -10.01 -1.88
C PRO A 26 -22.41 -10.92 -1.25
N ALA A 27 -22.47 -12.19 -1.54
CA ALA A 27 -21.53 -13.19 -0.99
C ALA A 27 -20.05 -12.82 -1.26
N SER A 28 -19.81 -11.96 -2.26
CA SER A 28 -18.55 -11.34 -2.55
C SER A 28 -18.00 -10.47 -1.41
N THR A 29 -18.86 -9.73 -0.70
CA THR A 29 -18.43 -8.80 0.36
C THR A 29 -17.77 -9.54 1.52
N GLY A 30 -18.32 -10.66 1.96
CA GLY A 30 -17.72 -11.45 3.03
C GLY A 30 -16.39 -12.11 2.63
N ALA A 31 -16.24 -12.48 1.37
CA ALA A 31 -15.00 -13.04 0.85
C ALA A 31 -13.93 -11.95 0.67
N GLU A 32 -14.34 -10.76 0.22
CA GLU A 32 -13.45 -9.60 0.08
C GLU A 32 -12.96 -9.12 1.45
N ASP A 33 -13.84 -9.01 2.44
CA ASP A 33 -13.46 -8.66 3.81
C ASP A 33 -12.49 -9.68 4.41
N SER A 34 -12.71 -10.98 4.16
CA SER A 34 -11.81 -12.05 4.59
C SER A 34 -10.44 -11.96 3.91
N LEU A 35 -10.39 -11.57 2.64
CA LEU A 35 -9.14 -11.38 1.90
C LEU A 35 -8.36 -10.18 2.43
N VAL A 36 -9.05 -9.06 2.70
CA VAL A 36 -8.45 -7.87 3.30
C VAL A 36 -7.79 -8.21 4.64
N VAL A 37 -8.52 -8.87 5.53
CA VAL A 37 -7.99 -9.28 6.84
C VAL A 37 -6.77 -10.18 6.69
N LYS A 38 -6.87 -11.21 5.86
CA LYS A 38 -5.77 -12.14 5.61
C LYS A 38 -4.54 -11.44 5.05
N ASN A 39 -4.70 -10.61 4.04
CA ASN A 39 -3.57 -9.91 3.42
C ASN A 39 -2.93 -8.92 4.38
N ARG A 40 -3.73 -8.25 5.22
CA ARG A 40 -3.21 -7.38 6.27
C ARG A 40 -2.36 -8.14 7.27
N GLU A 41 -2.85 -9.24 7.81
CA GLU A 41 -2.11 -10.08 8.77
C GLU A 41 -0.81 -10.62 8.18
N VAL A 42 -0.85 -11.13 6.95
CA VAL A 42 0.33 -11.63 6.24
C VAL A 42 1.32 -10.50 6.00
N GLY A 43 0.86 -9.31 5.61
CA GLY A 43 1.70 -8.14 5.39
C GLY A 43 2.35 -7.63 6.68
N GLU A 44 1.61 -7.58 7.77
CA GLU A 44 2.14 -7.18 9.08
C GLU A 44 3.19 -8.17 9.58
N ALA A 45 2.97 -9.46 9.45
CA ALA A 45 3.93 -10.49 9.80
C ALA A 45 5.20 -10.39 8.95
N PHE A 46 5.06 -10.13 7.66
CA PHE A 46 6.18 -9.90 6.75
C PHE A 46 7.01 -8.68 7.18
N LEU A 47 6.38 -7.55 7.46
CA LEU A 47 7.05 -6.33 7.91
C LEU A 47 7.76 -6.53 9.26
N ALA A 48 7.11 -7.20 10.21
CA ALA A 48 7.72 -7.52 11.51
C ALA A 48 8.97 -8.39 11.39
N LYS A 49 8.98 -9.33 10.46
CA LYS A 49 10.14 -10.15 10.14
C LYS A 49 11.23 -9.33 9.46
N THR A 50 10.86 -8.56 8.45
CA THR A 50 11.77 -7.73 7.65
C THR A 50 12.47 -6.67 8.52
N ALA A 51 11.78 -6.09 9.50
CA ALA A 51 12.34 -5.11 10.42
C ALA A 51 13.55 -5.64 11.22
N LYS A 52 13.69 -6.95 11.34
CA LYS A 52 14.77 -7.60 12.05
C LYS A 52 15.95 -7.98 11.15
N GLU A 53 15.80 -7.81 9.85
CA GLU A 53 16.87 -8.15 8.90
C GLU A 53 18.02 -7.14 8.97
N PRO A 54 19.27 -7.61 8.79
CA PRO A 54 20.44 -6.73 8.79
C PRO A 54 20.31 -5.63 7.73
N GLY A 55 20.60 -4.38 8.12
CA GLY A 55 20.58 -3.22 7.23
C GLY A 55 19.19 -2.62 6.99
N VAL A 56 18.13 -3.23 7.48
CA VAL A 56 16.77 -2.67 7.41
C VAL A 56 16.58 -1.64 8.52
N LYS A 57 16.05 -0.48 8.15
CA LYS A 57 15.77 0.65 9.02
C LYS A 57 14.32 1.04 8.92
N ALA A 58 13.79 1.65 9.98
CA ALA A 58 12.46 2.23 9.99
C ALA A 58 12.51 3.71 9.58
N LEU A 59 11.50 4.10 8.82
CA LEU A 59 11.21 5.49 8.48
C LEU A 59 9.80 5.83 8.96
N GLY A 60 9.36 7.07 8.84
CA GLY A 60 8.06 7.48 9.35
C GLY A 60 6.87 6.63 8.86
N GLY A 61 5.86 6.48 9.72
CA GLY A 61 4.61 5.81 9.36
C GLY A 61 4.65 4.28 9.26
N GLY A 62 5.71 3.64 9.75
CA GLY A 62 5.86 2.17 9.65
C GLY A 62 6.50 1.69 8.35
N LEU A 63 7.00 2.62 7.54
CA LEU A 63 7.79 2.30 6.37
C LEU A 63 9.14 1.72 6.78
N LEU A 64 9.57 0.65 6.12
CA LEU A 64 10.91 0.10 6.26
C LEU A 64 11.70 0.31 4.97
N TYR A 65 13.01 0.43 5.11
CA TYR A 65 13.89 0.55 3.95
C TYR A 65 15.26 -0.07 4.20
N LYS A 66 15.92 -0.45 3.12
CA LYS A 66 17.30 -0.92 3.11
C LYS A 66 18.06 -0.16 2.03
N VAL A 67 19.18 0.42 2.39
CA VAL A 67 20.04 1.13 1.44
C VAL A 67 20.85 0.10 0.65
N LEU A 68 20.71 0.11 -0.67
CA LEU A 68 21.48 -0.73 -1.59
C LEU A 68 22.67 0.02 -2.15
N LYS A 69 22.50 1.33 -2.41
CA LYS A 69 23.55 2.22 -2.88
C LYS A 69 23.29 3.63 -2.34
N SER A 70 24.34 4.30 -1.95
CA SER A 70 24.25 5.68 -1.46
C SER A 70 24.67 6.67 -2.55
N GLY A 71 23.83 7.69 -2.74
CA GLY A 71 24.11 8.83 -3.58
C GLY A 71 24.52 10.05 -2.78
N SER A 72 24.43 11.20 -3.42
CA SER A 72 24.77 12.50 -2.81
C SER A 72 23.93 13.63 -3.41
N GLY A 73 23.90 14.75 -2.73
CA GLY A 73 23.16 15.94 -3.15
C GLY A 73 21.94 16.20 -2.29
N SER A 74 21.06 17.05 -2.80
CA SER A 74 19.85 17.46 -2.08
C SER A 74 18.69 16.49 -2.32
N SER A 75 18.00 16.10 -1.25
CA SER A 75 16.79 15.32 -1.33
C SER A 75 15.65 16.11 -2.00
N PRO A 76 14.76 15.44 -2.74
CA PRO A 76 13.59 16.10 -3.29
C PRO A 76 12.65 16.60 -2.19
N THR A 77 11.86 17.59 -2.54
CA THR A 77 10.77 18.11 -1.71
C THR A 77 9.43 17.64 -2.25
N ALA A 78 8.34 17.93 -1.53
CA ALA A 78 7.00 17.58 -1.98
C ALA A 78 6.62 18.19 -3.33
N SER A 79 7.22 19.32 -3.71
CA SER A 79 6.99 20.01 -4.98
C SER A 79 7.95 19.63 -6.10
N SER A 80 8.93 18.77 -5.82
CA SER A 80 9.90 18.33 -6.81
C SER A 80 9.29 17.32 -7.78
N THR A 81 9.89 17.24 -8.96
CA THR A 81 9.70 16.12 -9.90
C THR A 81 10.96 15.25 -9.86
N VAL A 82 10.79 13.96 -9.83
CA VAL A 82 11.89 12.99 -9.75
C VAL A 82 11.91 12.10 -10.98
N VAL A 83 13.12 11.68 -11.35
CA VAL A 83 13.34 10.64 -12.36
C VAL A 83 13.85 9.40 -11.66
N VAL A 84 13.12 8.30 -11.76
CA VAL A 84 13.41 7.07 -11.03
C VAL A 84 13.38 5.85 -11.93
N ASP A 85 14.27 4.91 -11.67
CA ASP A 85 14.09 3.53 -12.05
C ASP A 85 13.52 2.75 -10.87
N TYR A 86 12.60 1.85 -11.13
CA TYR A 86 11.98 1.09 -10.06
C TYR A 86 11.42 -0.25 -10.50
N GLU A 87 11.29 -1.13 -9.55
CA GLU A 87 10.55 -2.38 -9.68
C GLU A 87 9.68 -2.56 -8.44
N GLY A 88 8.37 -2.74 -8.66
CA GLY A 88 7.41 -3.01 -7.61
C GLY A 88 6.98 -4.47 -7.64
N ARG A 89 6.97 -5.12 -6.48
CA ARG A 89 6.54 -6.50 -6.33
C ARG A 89 5.70 -6.70 -5.07
N LEU A 90 4.88 -7.72 -5.13
CA LEU A 90 4.15 -8.23 -3.97
C LEU A 90 5.09 -9.04 -3.07
N ILE A 91 4.66 -9.36 -1.87
CA ILE A 91 5.46 -10.14 -0.91
C ILE A 91 5.70 -11.60 -1.36
N ASP A 92 4.91 -12.11 -2.30
CA ASP A 92 5.13 -13.41 -2.94
C ASP A 92 6.15 -13.37 -4.08
N GLY A 93 6.70 -12.19 -4.39
CA GLY A 93 7.67 -11.98 -5.45
C GLY A 93 7.08 -11.59 -6.82
N THR A 94 5.75 -11.58 -6.98
CA THR A 94 5.10 -11.19 -8.22
C THR A 94 5.41 -9.72 -8.55
N VAL A 95 6.04 -9.46 -9.67
CA VAL A 95 6.32 -8.11 -10.16
C VAL A 95 5.08 -7.55 -10.84
N PHE A 96 4.57 -6.42 -10.34
CA PHE A 96 3.40 -5.77 -10.89
C PHE A 96 3.73 -4.54 -11.74
N ASP A 97 4.91 -3.95 -11.57
CA ASP A 97 5.37 -2.81 -12.36
C ASP A 97 6.89 -2.71 -12.34
N SER A 98 7.50 -2.30 -13.45
CA SER A 98 8.94 -2.18 -13.57
C SER A 98 9.33 -1.22 -14.69
N SER A 99 10.06 -0.14 -14.36
CA SER A 99 10.68 0.73 -15.37
C SER A 99 11.77 0.01 -16.15
N TYR A 100 12.47 -0.91 -15.52
CA TYR A 100 13.50 -1.73 -16.18
C TYR A 100 12.92 -2.58 -17.32
N ARG A 101 11.71 -3.09 -17.15
CA ARG A 101 11.02 -3.84 -18.23
C ARG A 101 10.59 -2.95 -19.38
N ARG A 102 10.31 -1.67 -19.10
CA ARG A 102 10.00 -0.68 -20.16
C ARG A 102 11.24 -0.13 -20.84
N GLY A 103 12.43 -0.31 -20.24
CA GLY A 103 13.70 0.11 -20.80
C GLY A 103 14.06 1.59 -20.58
N GLU A 104 13.27 2.31 -19.77
CA GLU A 104 13.50 3.73 -19.47
C GLU A 104 13.02 4.12 -18.07
N PRO A 105 13.71 5.07 -17.41
CA PRO A 105 13.24 5.64 -16.16
C PRO A 105 11.91 6.37 -16.33
N THR A 106 11.19 6.49 -15.23
CA THR A 106 9.91 7.19 -15.20
C THR A 106 10.02 8.48 -14.40
N GLU A 107 9.35 9.52 -14.88
CA GLU A 107 9.27 10.81 -14.23
C GLU A 107 7.97 10.92 -13.42
N PHE A 108 8.08 11.31 -12.15
CA PHE A 108 6.95 11.48 -11.26
C PHE A 108 7.04 12.79 -10.48
N PRO A 109 5.91 13.49 -10.27
CA PRO A 109 5.84 14.51 -9.22
C PRO A 109 5.82 13.79 -7.85
N VAL A 110 6.62 14.27 -6.90
CA VAL A 110 6.69 13.64 -5.56
C VAL A 110 5.32 13.58 -4.88
N ASN A 111 4.52 14.64 -5.00
CA ASN A 111 3.18 14.68 -4.42
C ASN A 111 2.11 13.91 -5.21
N GLY A 112 2.46 13.31 -6.32
CA GLY A 112 1.54 12.53 -7.17
C GLY A 112 1.66 11.00 -7.03
N VAL A 113 2.52 10.52 -6.13
CA VAL A 113 2.75 9.09 -5.91
C VAL A 113 2.18 8.64 -4.56
N ILE A 114 2.12 7.32 -4.32
CA ILE A 114 1.65 6.77 -3.04
C ILE A 114 2.45 7.32 -1.86
N GLN A 115 1.82 7.39 -0.69
CA GLN A 115 2.44 8.01 0.50
C GLN A 115 3.78 7.38 0.89
N GLY A 116 3.91 6.06 0.78
CA GLY A 116 5.17 5.37 1.05
C GLY A 116 6.32 5.87 0.17
N TRP A 117 6.06 6.13 -1.09
CA TRP A 117 7.05 6.74 -1.99
C TRP A 117 7.36 8.20 -1.63
N GLN A 118 6.36 8.97 -1.23
CA GLN A 118 6.60 10.35 -0.81
C GLN A 118 7.53 10.42 0.38
N ILE A 119 7.32 9.56 1.37
CA ILE A 119 8.17 9.46 2.56
C ILE A 119 9.59 9.04 2.17
N ALA A 120 9.74 8.00 1.36
CA ALA A 120 11.04 7.49 0.93
C ALA A 120 11.81 8.50 0.09
N LEU A 121 11.19 9.05 -0.95
CA LEU A 121 11.85 10.00 -1.87
C LEU A 121 12.34 11.26 -1.16
N LYS A 122 11.59 11.78 -0.21
CA LYS A 122 12.02 12.97 0.58
C LYS A 122 13.21 12.67 1.50
N ALA A 123 13.52 11.42 1.76
CA ALA A 123 14.69 11.00 2.52
C ALA A 123 15.86 10.53 1.64
N MET A 124 15.61 10.22 0.38
CA MET A 124 16.62 9.79 -0.59
C MET A 124 17.36 10.97 -1.19
N LYS A 125 18.55 10.69 -1.70
CA LYS A 125 19.37 11.62 -2.47
C LYS A 125 19.58 11.10 -3.88
N PRO A 126 19.85 11.96 -4.86
CA PRO A 126 20.20 11.51 -6.21
C PRO A 126 21.33 10.49 -6.18
N GLY A 127 21.14 9.37 -6.87
CA GLY A 127 22.06 8.24 -6.88
C GLY A 127 21.79 7.20 -5.81
N ASP A 128 20.93 7.46 -4.84
CA ASP A 128 20.48 6.45 -3.88
C ASP A 128 19.69 5.34 -4.59
N GLU A 129 19.94 4.12 -4.18
CA GLU A 129 19.11 2.97 -4.51
C GLU A 129 18.68 2.30 -3.20
N TRP A 130 17.38 2.20 -3.00
CA TRP A 130 16.80 1.61 -1.80
C TRP A 130 15.85 0.48 -2.15
N GLU A 131 15.77 -0.49 -1.27
CA GLU A 131 14.62 -1.39 -1.20
C GLU A 131 13.70 -0.87 -0.11
N VAL A 132 12.43 -0.64 -0.46
CA VAL A 132 11.44 0.00 0.40
C VAL A 132 10.29 -0.96 0.62
N TYR A 133 9.90 -1.15 1.86
CA TYR A 133 8.81 -2.05 2.27
C TYR A 133 7.67 -1.21 2.78
N ILE A 134 6.56 -1.23 2.07
CA ILE A 134 5.46 -0.28 2.25
C ILE A 134 4.22 -1.00 2.75
N PRO A 135 3.74 -0.70 3.98
CA PRO A 135 2.47 -1.24 4.45
C PRO A 135 1.31 -0.73 3.58
N ALA A 136 0.25 -1.51 3.48
CA ALA A 136 -0.88 -1.21 2.59
C ALA A 136 -1.47 0.18 2.79
N TYR A 137 -1.55 0.67 4.02
CA TYR A 137 -2.10 2.00 4.33
C TYR A 137 -1.24 3.17 3.83
N LEU A 138 0.01 2.94 3.45
CA LEU A 138 0.87 3.91 2.76
C LEU A 138 0.97 3.64 1.25
N ALA A 139 0.21 2.70 0.74
CA ALA A 139 0.15 2.30 -0.65
C ALA A 139 -1.28 2.39 -1.19
N TYR A 140 -1.89 1.29 -1.56
CA TYR A 140 -3.22 1.28 -2.18
C TYR A 140 -4.35 0.87 -1.21
N GLY A 141 -4.04 0.70 0.07
CA GLY A 141 -5.03 0.44 1.10
C GLY A 141 -5.80 -0.87 0.95
N ASP A 142 -6.97 -0.91 1.54
CA ASP A 142 -7.83 -2.09 1.56
C ASP A 142 -8.45 -2.40 0.19
N ASN A 143 -8.51 -1.43 -0.71
CA ASN A 143 -9.07 -1.64 -2.06
C ASN A 143 -8.07 -2.25 -3.05
N GLY A 144 -6.77 -2.13 -2.78
CA GLY A 144 -5.75 -2.50 -3.76
C GLY A 144 -5.78 -1.62 -5.01
N SER A 145 -5.29 -2.13 -6.12
CA SER A 145 -5.28 -1.41 -7.40
C SER A 145 -5.41 -2.37 -8.58
N GLY A 146 -6.50 -2.24 -9.32
CA GLY A 146 -6.77 -3.06 -10.49
C GLY A 146 -6.69 -4.57 -10.20
N ASN A 147 -6.24 -5.33 -11.20
CA ASN A 147 -6.06 -6.78 -11.07
C ASN A 147 -4.65 -7.17 -10.56
N ASN A 148 -3.76 -6.20 -10.43
CA ASN A 148 -2.34 -6.46 -10.17
C ASN A 148 -1.96 -6.34 -8.70
N ILE A 149 -2.68 -5.53 -7.94
CA ILE A 149 -2.42 -5.30 -6.52
C ILE A 149 -3.66 -5.67 -5.73
N PRO A 150 -3.64 -6.83 -5.06
CA PRO A 150 -4.76 -7.29 -4.23
C PRO A 150 -5.08 -6.33 -3.08
N PRO A 151 -6.29 -6.42 -2.51
CA PRO A 151 -6.65 -5.66 -1.32
C PRO A 151 -5.66 -5.81 -0.16
N ALA A 152 -5.39 -4.74 0.56
CA ALA A 152 -4.54 -4.70 1.74
C ALA A 152 -3.13 -5.29 1.53
N SER A 153 -2.54 -5.06 0.36
CA SER A 153 -1.22 -5.58 0.01
C SER A 153 -0.09 -4.73 0.57
N THR A 154 0.83 -5.35 1.28
CA THR A 154 2.16 -4.81 1.54
C THR A 154 2.99 -4.91 0.26
N LEU A 155 3.68 -3.84 -0.10
CA LEU A 155 4.45 -3.75 -1.33
C LEU A 155 5.95 -3.64 -1.05
N ILE A 156 6.74 -4.18 -1.97
CA ILE A 156 8.20 -4.05 -1.97
C ILE A 156 8.60 -3.32 -3.24
N PHE A 157 9.33 -2.23 -3.10
CA PHE A 157 9.89 -1.51 -4.24
C PHE A 157 11.41 -1.43 -4.14
N LYS A 158 12.06 -1.77 -5.22
CA LYS A 158 13.42 -1.30 -5.46
C LYS A 158 13.30 0.04 -6.16
N VAL A 159 13.88 1.08 -5.58
CA VAL A 159 13.81 2.46 -6.10
C VAL A 159 15.20 3.00 -6.28
N ALA A 160 15.52 3.44 -7.49
CA ALA A 160 16.76 4.14 -7.81
C ALA A 160 16.43 5.58 -8.21
N LEU A 161 16.76 6.54 -7.35
CA LEU A 161 16.57 7.96 -7.63
C LEU A 161 17.67 8.43 -8.56
N ARG A 162 17.33 8.71 -9.83
CA ARG A 162 18.30 9.11 -10.84
C ARG A 162 18.58 10.60 -10.80
N SER A 163 17.54 11.42 -10.74
CA SER A 163 17.66 12.86 -10.66
C SER A 163 16.46 13.54 -10.05
N VAL A 164 16.63 14.78 -9.65
CA VAL A 164 15.58 15.66 -9.11
C VAL A 164 15.52 16.90 -9.99
N LYS A 165 14.30 17.30 -10.35
CA LYS A 165 14.02 18.49 -11.15
C LYS A 165 13.27 19.54 -10.34
#